data_bff36f7c27592eda6440a6c3a11205bf
#
_entry.id   bff36f7c27592eda6440a6c3a11205bf
#
_cell.length_a   1.000
_cell.length_b   1.000
_cell.length_c   1.000
_cell.angle_alpha   90.00
_cell.angle_beta   90.00
_cell.angle_gamma   90.00
#
_symmetry.space_group_name_H-M   'P 1'
#
loop_
_entity.id
_entity.type
_entity.pdbx_description
1 polymer ?
#
loop_
_entity_poly.entity_id
_entity_poly.type
_entity_poly.pdbx_seq_one_letter_code
_entity_poly.pdbx_strand_id
1 'polypeptide(L)'
;MSDTKNPSSTILPQDYDPENDKGEFMNSVMLEFFHQQLLEWRAELLRESEGTIQNTLQSTELQKPDLADRASAETDHALELRTRDRERKLISKINKAIVRIKDDDYGYCEESGEPISIARLKARPIATMTLEAQERHERMEKTQRDD
;
A
#
# COMPACT_ATOMS: atom_id res chain seq x y z
N MET A 1 13.59 17.97 -24.48
CA MET A 1 13.39 16.53 -24.49
C MET A 1 12.66 16.12 -23.24
N SER A 2 11.43 15.78 -23.39
CA SER A 2 10.65 15.25 -22.30
C SER A 2 11.12 13.82 -22.01
N ASP A 3 12.00 13.67 -21.06
CA ASP A 3 12.25 12.37 -20.49
C ASP A 3 10.99 11.94 -19.76
N THR A 4 10.06 11.43 -20.52
CA THR A 4 8.93 10.74 -19.92
C THR A 4 9.50 9.50 -19.26
N LYS A 5 9.75 9.60 -17.97
CA LYS A 5 10.06 8.46 -17.14
C LYS A 5 8.85 7.54 -17.17
N ASN A 6 8.74 6.77 -18.23
CA ASN A 6 7.66 5.79 -18.33
C ASN A 6 8.15 4.48 -17.72
N PRO A 7 7.66 4.12 -16.52
CA PRO A 7 8.14 2.92 -15.83
C PRO A 7 7.94 1.66 -16.67
N SER A 8 6.91 1.63 -17.51
CA SER A 8 6.59 0.44 -18.30
C SER A 8 7.62 0.12 -19.40
N SER A 9 8.48 1.08 -19.76
CA SER A 9 9.51 0.88 -20.78
C SER A 9 10.90 0.64 -20.20
N THR A 10 11.04 0.69 -18.90
CA THR A 10 12.32 0.55 -18.22
C THR A 10 12.56 -0.92 -17.83
N ILE A 11 13.72 -1.45 -18.19
CA ILE A 11 14.11 -2.80 -17.79
C ILE A 11 14.74 -2.74 -16.41
N LEU A 12 14.20 -3.52 -15.49
CA LEU A 12 14.74 -3.61 -14.12
C LEU A 12 15.85 -4.67 -14.10
N PRO A 13 17.08 -4.29 -13.72
CA PRO A 13 18.17 -5.27 -13.61
C PRO A 13 17.86 -6.32 -12.55
N GLN A 14 18.35 -7.55 -12.77
CA GLN A 14 18.25 -8.61 -11.79
C GLN A 14 19.04 -8.22 -10.54
N ASP A 15 18.51 -8.51 -9.36
CA ASP A 15 19.13 -8.17 -8.06
C ASP A 15 19.30 -6.66 -7.82
N TYR A 16 18.48 -5.84 -8.47
CA TYR A 16 18.51 -4.40 -8.28
C TYR A 16 18.04 -4.02 -6.87
N ASP A 17 18.82 -3.18 -6.18
CA ASP A 17 18.46 -2.58 -4.90
C ASP A 17 18.57 -1.05 -5.01
N PRO A 18 17.44 -0.34 -4.84
CA PRO A 18 17.47 1.12 -4.97
C PRO A 18 18.33 1.82 -3.91
N GLU A 19 18.59 1.20 -2.75
CA GLU A 19 19.49 1.77 -1.75
C GLU A 19 20.94 1.83 -2.22
N ASN A 20 21.32 0.92 -3.12
CA ASN A 20 22.66 0.87 -3.68
C ASN A 20 22.83 1.69 -4.95
N ASP A 21 21.74 2.27 -5.46
CA ASP A 21 21.76 3.10 -6.66
C ASP A 21 22.28 4.50 -6.31
N LYS A 22 23.39 4.89 -6.93
CA LYS A 22 24.02 6.19 -6.71
C LYS A 22 23.56 7.26 -7.71
N GLY A 23 22.59 6.92 -8.54
CA GLY A 23 22.01 7.86 -9.50
C GLY A 23 21.07 8.86 -8.86
N GLU A 24 20.40 9.63 -9.69
CA GLU A 24 19.43 10.62 -9.23
C GLU A 24 18.28 9.96 -8.47
N PHE A 25 17.75 10.69 -7.47
CA PHE A 25 16.60 10.25 -6.71
C PHE A 25 15.39 10.05 -7.62
N MET A 26 14.73 8.92 -7.48
CA MET A 26 13.58 8.51 -8.32
C MET A 26 13.89 8.55 -9.82
N ASN A 27 15.06 8.07 -10.19
CA ASN A 27 15.36 7.81 -11.59
C ASN A 27 14.46 6.71 -12.15
N SER A 28 14.48 6.50 -13.46
CA SER A 28 13.57 5.55 -14.12
C SER A 28 13.63 4.13 -13.56
N VAL A 29 14.84 3.69 -13.17
CA VAL A 29 15.03 2.33 -12.63
C VAL A 29 14.45 2.22 -11.22
N MET A 30 14.67 3.21 -10.37
CA MET A 30 14.05 3.26 -9.03
C MET A 30 12.53 3.27 -9.13
N LEU A 31 11.98 4.10 -9.99
CA LEU A 31 10.52 4.18 -10.19
C LEU A 31 9.95 2.84 -10.65
N GLU A 32 10.63 2.15 -11.57
CA GLU A 32 10.19 0.83 -12.02
C GLU A 32 10.26 -0.20 -10.88
N PHE A 33 11.28 -0.14 -10.03
CA PHE A 33 11.37 -1.01 -8.86
C PHE A 33 10.14 -0.86 -7.96
N PHE A 34 9.81 0.38 -7.58
CA PHE A 34 8.66 0.63 -6.71
C PHE A 34 7.33 0.35 -7.42
N HIS A 35 7.26 0.62 -8.71
CA HIS A 35 6.09 0.30 -9.52
C HIS A 35 5.79 -1.20 -9.52
N GLN A 36 6.81 -2.03 -9.73
CA GLN A 36 6.65 -3.49 -9.70
C GLN A 36 6.27 -3.99 -8.32
N GLN A 37 6.89 -3.45 -7.25
CA GLN A 37 6.51 -3.80 -5.88
C GLN A 37 5.04 -3.51 -5.60
N LEU A 38 4.58 -2.33 -6.01
CA LEU A 38 3.18 -1.92 -5.80
C LEU A 38 2.21 -2.82 -6.58
N LEU A 39 2.55 -3.14 -7.81
CA LEU A 39 1.73 -4.03 -8.65
C LEU A 39 1.64 -5.44 -8.07
N GLU A 40 2.76 -5.99 -7.62
CA GLU A 40 2.80 -7.33 -7.00
C GLU A 40 2.00 -7.37 -5.70
N TRP A 41 2.18 -6.36 -4.86
CA TRP A 41 1.44 -6.24 -3.61
C TRP A 41 -0.07 -6.13 -3.85
N ARG A 42 -0.48 -5.30 -4.80
CA ARG A 42 -1.89 -5.18 -5.18
C ARG A 42 -2.47 -6.51 -5.67
N ALA A 43 -1.74 -7.22 -6.53
CA ALA A 43 -2.17 -8.51 -7.03
C ALA A 43 -2.33 -9.54 -5.91
N GLU A 44 -1.41 -9.55 -4.95
CA GLU A 44 -1.47 -10.43 -3.79
C GLU A 44 -2.69 -10.13 -2.91
N LEU A 45 -2.96 -8.85 -2.63
CA LEU A 45 -4.13 -8.43 -1.85
C LEU A 45 -5.43 -8.81 -2.53
N LEU A 46 -5.50 -8.67 -3.85
CA LEU A 46 -6.68 -9.05 -4.62
C LEU A 46 -6.92 -10.56 -4.57
N ARG A 47 -5.86 -11.37 -4.65
CA ARG A 47 -5.97 -12.83 -4.53
C ARG A 47 -6.46 -13.23 -3.14
N GLU A 48 -5.92 -12.63 -2.09
CA GLU A 48 -6.34 -12.90 -0.71
C GLU A 48 -7.80 -12.51 -0.49
N SER A 49 -8.22 -11.37 -1.03
CA SER A 49 -9.60 -10.91 -0.94
C SER A 49 -10.57 -11.88 -1.62
N GLU A 50 -10.23 -12.41 -2.79
CA GLU A 50 -11.03 -13.41 -3.48
C GLU A 50 -11.12 -14.70 -2.67
N GLY A 51 -10.01 -15.18 -2.13
CA GLY A 51 -9.96 -16.35 -1.28
C GLY A 51 -10.83 -16.21 -0.04
N THR A 52 -10.79 -15.05 0.61
CA THR A 52 -11.61 -14.74 1.79
C THR A 52 -13.10 -14.75 1.45
N ILE A 53 -13.48 -14.16 0.32
CA ILE A 53 -14.89 -14.16 -0.15
C ILE A 53 -15.39 -15.58 -0.37
N GLN A 54 -14.62 -16.43 -1.06
CA GLN A 54 -14.98 -17.82 -1.31
C GLN A 54 -15.11 -18.61 -0.03
N ASN A 55 -14.18 -18.45 0.90
CA ASN A 55 -14.24 -19.14 2.20
C ASN A 55 -15.46 -18.72 3.01
N THR A 56 -15.79 -17.44 3.02
CA THR A 56 -16.96 -16.91 3.71
C THR A 56 -18.24 -17.49 3.13
N LEU A 57 -18.38 -17.54 1.81
CA LEU A 57 -19.54 -18.10 1.14
C LEU A 57 -19.70 -19.58 1.44
N GLN A 58 -18.62 -20.35 1.39
CA GLN A 58 -18.62 -21.77 1.71
C GLN A 58 -19.02 -22.01 3.16
N SER A 59 -18.47 -21.24 4.09
CA SER A 59 -18.81 -21.35 5.52
C SER A 59 -20.28 -21.07 5.77
N THR A 60 -20.85 -20.07 5.09
CA THR A 60 -22.25 -19.70 5.24
C THR A 60 -23.17 -20.80 4.72
N GLU A 61 -22.82 -21.48 3.64
CA GLU A 61 -23.60 -22.56 3.06
C GLU A 61 -23.56 -23.83 3.89
N LEU A 62 -22.45 -24.08 4.59
CA LEU A 62 -22.22 -25.32 5.36
C LEU A 62 -22.69 -25.24 6.80
N GLN A 63 -23.06 -24.07 7.31
CA GLN A 63 -23.43 -23.90 8.71
C GLN A 63 -24.90 -24.23 8.96
N LYS A 64 -25.13 -25.23 9.82
CA LYS A 64 -26.44 -25.46 10.43
C LYS A 64 -26.69 -24.40 11.49
N PRO A 65 -27.94 -23.91 11.62
CA PRO A 65 -28.26 -22.83 12.57
C PRO A 65 -28.33 -23.32 14.01
N ASP A 66 -27.18 -23.36 14.70
CA ASP A 66 -27.12 -23.44 16.15
C ASP A 66 -26.84 -22.02 16.68
N LEU A 67 -27.47 -21.65 17.80
CA LEU A 67 -27.38 -20.30 18.38
C LEU A 67 -25.92 -19.92 18.75
N ALA A 68 -25.16 -20.88 19.30
CA ALA A 68 -23.75 -20.65 19.62
C ALA A 68 -22.90 -20.51 18.37
N ASP A 69 -23.18 -21.32 17.36
CA ASP A 69 -22.48 -21.28 16.07
C ASP A 69 -22.82 -20.00 15.30
N ARG A 70 -24.05 -19.49 15.42
CA ARG A 70 -24.44 -18.21 14.82
C ARG A 70 -23.69 -17.04 15.43
N ALA A 71 -23.54 -16.98 16.76
CA ALA A 71 -22.80 -15.91 17.44
C ALA A 71 -21.34 -15.92 17.02
N SER A 72 -20.71 -17.10 16.95
CA SER A 72 -19.34 -17.27 16.49
C SER A 72 -19.21 -16.88 15.01
N ALA A 73 -20.15 -17.32 14.16
CA ALA A 73 -20.15 -17.00 12.74
C ALA A 73 -20.34 -15.51 12.49
N GLU A 74 -21.19 -14.83 13.26
CA GLU A 74 -21.38 -13.38 13.16
C GLU A 74 -20.11 -12.62 13.55
N THR A 75 -19.41 -13.07 14.60
CA THR A 75 -18.14 -12.48 15.02
C THR A 75 -17.07 -12.67 13.95
N ASP A 76 -16.94 -13.88 13.43
CA ASP A 76 -16.00 -14.20 12.34
C ASP A 76 -16.30 -13.39 11.09
N HIS A 77 -17.57 -13.26 10.74
CA HIS A 77 -18.03 -12.48 9.59
C HIS A 77 -17.69 -11.00 9.78
N ALA A 78 -17.89 -10.46 10.99
CA ALA A 78 -17.54 -9.07 11.30
C ALA A 78 -16.04 -8.82 11.19
N LEU A 79 -15.20 -9.77 11.64
CA LEU A 79 -13.75 -9.70 11.52
C LEU A 79 -13.33 -9.75 10.05
N GLU A 80 -13.93 -10.61 9.25
CA GLU A 80 -13.66 -10.70 7.82
C GLU A 80 -14.02 -9.40 7.09
N LEU A 81 -15.16 -8.78 7.44
CA LEU A 81 -15.55 -7.51 6.85
C LEU A 81 -14.56 -6.40 7.19
N ARG A 82 -14.03 -6.37 8.41
CA ARG A 82 -13.00 -5.40 8.82
C ARG A 82 -11.71 -5.62 8.06
N THR A 83 -11.31 -6.87 7.88
CA THR A 83 -10.13 -7.24 7.10
C THR A 83 -10.27 -6.79 5.66
N ARG A 84 -11.44 -7.03 5.05
CA ARG A 84 -11.73 -6.62 3.68
C ARG A 84 -11.73 -5.10 3.53
N ASP A 85 -12.27 -4.37 4.51
CA ASP A 85 -12.24 -2.91 4.53
C ASP A 85 -10.81 -2.40 4.59
N ARG A 86 -9.97 -3.00 5.42
CA ARG A 86 -8.55 -2.65 5.53
C ARG A 86 -7.82 -2.90 4.22
N GLU A 87 -8.05 -4.05 3.60
CA GLU A 87 -7.46 -4.41 2.32
C GLU A 87 -7.90 -3.46 1.21
N ARG A 88 -9.17 -3.08 1.19
CA ARG A 88 -9.71 -2.12 0.20
C ARG A 88 -9.05 -0.75 0.34
N LYS A 89 -8.89 -0.26 1.57
CA LYS A 89 -8.20 1.01 1.84
C LYS A 89 -6.74 0.93 1.41
N LEU A 90 -6.09 -0.20 1.65
CA LEU A 90 -4.71 -0.43 1.27
C LEU A 90 -4.56 -0.45 -0.26
N ILE A 91 -5.45 -1.14 -0.95
CA ILE A 91 -5.49 -1.15 -2.43
C ILE A 91 -5.68 0.27 -2.97
N SER A 92 -6.56 1.06 -2.36
CA SER A 92 -6.76 2.46 -2.74
C SER A 92 -5.46 3.27 -2.61
N LYS A 93 -4.72 3.08 -1.52
CA LYS A 93 -3.44 3.75 -1.30
C LYS A 93 -2.39 3.30 -2.31
N ILE A 94 -2.37 2.01 -2.65
CA ILE A 94 -1.48 1.47 -3.67
C ILE A 94 -1.79 2.11 -5.04
N ASN A 95 -3.07 2.20 -5.40
CA ASN A 95 -3.50 2.82 -6.65
C ASN A 95 -3.08 4.29 -6.72
N LYS A 96 -3.21 5.03 -5.62
CA LYS A 96 -2.75 6.42 -5.54
C LYS A 96 -1.24 6.53 -5.72
N ALA A 97 -0.48 5.61 -5.12
CA ALA A 97 0.97 5.58 -5.29
C ALA A 97 1.37 5.31 -6.74
N ILE A 98 0.67 4.41 -7.42
CA ILE A 98 0.91 4.13 -8.84
C ILE A 98 0.64 5.37 -9.70
N VAL A 99 -0.43 6.12 -9.41
CA VAL A 99 -0.73 7.37 -10.09
C VAL A 99 0.38 8.39 -9.86
N ARG A 100 0.91 8.49 -8.64
CA ARG A 100 2.01 9.40 -8.32
C ARG A 100 3.28 9.05 -9.10
N ILE A 101 3.53 7.77 -9.34
CA ILE A 101 4.65 7.33 -10.19
C ILE A 101 4.47 7.86 -11.61
N LYS A 102 3.26 7.76 -12.17
CA LYS A 102 2.95 8.26 -13.51
C LYS A 102 3.09 9.77 -13.61
N ASP A 103 2.73 10.49 -12.54
CA ASP A 103 2.75 11.95 -12.49
C ASP A 103 4.10 12.51 -12.03
N ASP A 104 5.09 11.62 -11.81
CA ASP A 104 6.44 11.98 -11.38
C ASP A 104 6.51 12.65 -9.99
N ASP A 105 5.52 12.37 -9.15
CA ASP A 105 5.41 12.89 -7.77
C ASP A 105 5.78 11.86 -6.70
N TYR A 106 5.97 10.61 -7.09
CA TYR A 106 6.25 9.53 -6.15
C TYR A 106 7.59 9.73 -5.45
N GLY A 107 7.61 9.46 -4.15
CA GLY A 107 8.83 9.52 -3.35
C GLY A 107 9.08 10.85 -2.66
N TYR A 108 8.23 11.84 -2.88
CA TYR A 108 8.33 13.16 -2.25
C TYR A 108 7.23 13.33 -1.21
N CYS A 109 7.59 13.98 -0.10
CA CYS A 109 6.66 14.24 0.99
C CYS A 109 5.56 15.22 0.56
N GLU A 110 4.30 14.87 0.84
CA GLU A 110 3.16 15.72 0.51
C GLU A 110 3.14 17.03 1.28
N GLU A 111 3.69 17.05 2.51
CA GLU A 111 3.71 18.25 3.34
C GLU A 111 4.91 19.16 3.05
N SER A 112 6.11 18.59 3.02
CA SER A 112 7.34 19.36 2.95
C SER A 112 7.96 19.43 1.56
N GLY A 113 7.56 18.54 0.64
CA GLY A 113 8.17 18.43 -0.67
C GLY A 113 9.55 17.80 -0.67
N GLU A 114 10.06 17.40 0.50
CA GLU A 114 11.36 16.76 0.63
C GLU A 114 11.33 15.31 0.18
N PRO A 115 12.46 14.76 -0.32
CA PRO A 115 12.51 13.35 -0.67
C PRO A 115 12.29 12.46 0.56
N ILE A 116 11.48 11.41 0.38
CA ILE A 116 11.32 10.36 1.38
C ILE A 116 12.49 9.39 1.21
N SER A 117 13.09 8.93 2.32
CA SER A 117 14.23 8.03 2.24
C SER A 117 13.90 6.74 1.50
N ILE A 118 14.84 6.22 0.74
CA ILE A 118 14.68 4.96 -0.01
C ILE A 118 14.39 3.80 0.96
N ALA A 119 15.06 3.78 2.12
CA ALA A 119 14.82 2.75 3.14
C ALA A 119 13.36 2.76 3.62
N ARG A 120 12.80 3.95 3.85
CA ARG A 120 11.40 4.09 4.25
C ARG A 120 10.44 3.62 3.15
N LEU A 121 10.70 3.98 1.91
CA LEU A 121 9.89 3.57 0.76
C LEU A 121 9.97 2.06 0.51
N LYS A 122 11.12 1.44 0.73
CA LYS A 122 11.27 -0.02 0.64
C LYS A 122 10.43 -0.72 1.70
N ALA A 123 10.43 -0.20 2.93
CA ALA A 123 9.64 -0.74 4.03
C ALA A 123 8.14 -0.46 3.84
N ARG A 124 7.81 0.71 3.29
CA ARG A 124 6.43 1.13 3.09
C ARG A 124 6.27 1.88 1.76
N PRO A 125 6.06 1.15 0.66
CA PRO A 125 5.98 1.78 -0.67
C PRO A 125 4.86 2.80 -0.85
N ILE A 126 3.84 2.77 0.00
CA ILE A 126 2.72 3.72 -0.03
C ILE A 126 2.96 4.98 0.82
N ALA A 127 4.15 5.13 1.42
CA ALA A 127 4.46 6.28 2.26
C ALA A 127 4.37 7.58 1.44
N THR A 128 3.69 8.58 1.99
CA THR A 128 3.47 9.88 1.35
C THR A 128 4.11 11.02 2.14
N MET A 129 4.73 10.71 3.28
CA MET A 129 5.36 11.70 4.14
C MET A 129 6.71 11.18 4.62
N THR A 130 7.65 12.10 4.84
CA THR A 130 8.89 11.78 5.55
C THR A 130 8.57 11.37 6.98
N LEU A 131 9.50 10.69 7.63
CA LEU A 131 9.32 10.28 9.03
C LEU A 131 9.06 11.50 9.92
N GLU A 132 9.79 12.58 9.72
CA GLU A 132 9.65 13.82 10.48
C GLU A 132 8.27 14.47 10.28
N ALA A 133 7.80 14.49 9.04
CA ALA A 133 6.47 15.04 8.73
C ALA A 133 5.36 14.18 9.33
N GLN A 134 5.52 12.85 9.28
CA GLN A 134 4.57 11.92 9.87
C GLN A 134 4.48 12.10 11.40
N GLU A 135 5.62 12.21 12.06
CA GLU A 135 5.68 12.44 13.51
C GLU A 135 5.03 13.75 13.90
N ARG A 136 5.28 14.83 13.15
CA ARG A 136 4.63 16.12 13.39
C ARG A 136 3.12 16.04 13.26
N HIS A 137 2.66 15.35 12.23
CA HIS A 137 1.23 15.18 11.96
C HIS A 137 0.55 14.42 13.11
N GLU A 138 1.16 13.35 13.57
CA GLU A 138 0.67 12.56 14.71
C GLU A 138 0.63 13.37 16.00
N ARG A 139 1.63 14.19 16.27
CA ARG A 139 1.65 15.09 17.43
C ARG A 139 0.55 16.13 17.38
N MET A 140 0.30 16.70 16.20
CA MET A 140 -0.78 17.68 16.02
C MET A 140 -2.15 17.06 16.24
N GLU A 141 -2.38 15.86 15.72
CA GLU A 141 -3.63 15.13 15.95
C GLU A 141 -3.86 14.86 17.43
N LYS A 142 -2.82 14.44 18.12
CA LYS A 142 -2.87 14.15 19.55
C LYS A 142 -3.21 15.40 20.37
N THR A 143 -2.61 16.54 20.03
CA THR A 143 -2.87 17.82 20.69
C THR A 143 -4.32 18.28 20.47
N GLN A 144 -4.85 18.11 19.26
CA GLN A 144 -6.23 18.47 18.94
C GLN A 144 -7.25 17.60 19.68
N ARG A 145 -6.92 16.34 19.97
CA ARG A 145 -7.80 15.46 20.73
C ARG A 145 -7.87 15.82 22.21
N ASP A 146 -6.80 16.39 22.76
CA ASP A 146 -6.70 16.75 24.16
C ASP A 146 -7.35 18.11 24.48
N ASP A 147 -7.78 18.83 23.46
CA ASP A 147 -8.52 20.10 23.63
C ASP A 147 -10.02 19.79 23.72
#